data_ebf4ad54e3e255f1a2d3b19abfba95c7
#
_entry.id   ebf4ad54e3e255f1a2d3b19abfba95c7
#
_cell.length_a   1.000
_cell.length_b   1.000
_cell.length_c   1.000
_cell.angle_alpha   90.00
_cell.angle_beta   90.00
_cell.angle_gamma   90.00
#
_symmetry.space_group_name_H-M   'P 1'
#
loop_
_entity.id
_entity.type
_entity.pdbx_description
1 polymer ?
#
loop_
_entity_poly.entity_id
_entity_poly.type
_entity_poly.pdbx_seq_one_letter_code
_entity_poly.pdbx_strand_id
1 'polypeptide(L)'
;VPSSEQNRSDEDKAASRLARQQRRRERSREEILDAARKVLLKSGVAAMTLEAVASEAGISKTGLYYYFSSKDALVFELVFSTLEGHAQAVQSAVATAESGGQALGAIVRETVNAYAPKMDDFRLAFMFGQVAGSAGVQWSPEQFARIRPLNAMIFSGATALIEKRQTGSGKIEPKLLAFLAYLSALGLLTMKGMVEAQGDPLIYSDERLIDGFTQLFSAMNGT
;
A
#
# COMPACT_ATOMS: atom_id res chain seq x y z
N VAL A 1 -20.98 -28.86 -40.17
CA VAL A 1 -21.15 -28.41 -38.80
C VAL A 1 -19.85 -28.73 -38.09
N PRO A 2 -19.07 -27.76 -37.61
CA PRO A 2 -17.85 -28.04 -36.88
C PRO A 2 -18.18 -28.84 -35.62
N SER A 3 -17.35 -29.87 -35.31
CA SER A 3 -17.58 -30.73 -34.18
C SER A 3 -17.39 -29.95 -32.86
N SER A 4 -18.15 -30.30 -31.82
CA SER A 4 -18.12 -29.67 -30.49
C SER A 4 -16.71 -29.62 -29.85
N GLU A 5 -15.82 -30.51 -30.25
CA GLU A 5 -14.40 -30.55 -29.79
C GLU A 5 -13.56 -29.45 -30.47
N GLN A 6 -13.82 -29.14 -31.75
CA GLN A 6 -13.09 -28.07 -32.46
C GLN A 6 -13.43 -26.70 -31.90
N ASN A 7 -14.70 -26.46 -31.54
CA ASN A 7 -15.14 -25.19 -30.93
C ASN A 7 -14.50 -24.97 -29.54
N ARG A 8 -14.42 -26.00 -28.69
CA ARG A 8 -13.74 -25.93 -27.39
C ARG A 8 -12.22 -25.62 -27.51
N SER A 9 -11.55 -26.29 -28.47
CA SER A 9 -10.12 -26.03 -28.72
C SER A 9 -9.85 -24.59 -29.16
N ASP A 10 -10.74 -23.99 -29.92
CA ASP A 10 -10.58 -22.62 -30.40
C ASP A 10 -10.93 -21.59 -29.31
N GLU A 11 -11.92 -21.86 -28.44
CA GLU A 11 -12.22 -21.08 -27.24
C GLU A 11 -11.05 -21.09 -26.23
N ASP A 12 -10.45 -22.26 -25.97
CA ASP A 12 -9.28 -22.40 -25.09
C ASP A 12 -8.06 -21.63 -25.62
N LYS A 13 -7.82 -21.66 -26.92
CA LYS A 13 -6.75 -20.89 -27.57
C LYS A 13 -7.00 -19.39 -27.49
N ALA A 14 -8.25 -18.94 -27.69
CA ALA A 14 -8.63 -17.54 -27.57
C ALA A 14 -8.47 -17.03 -26.14
N ALA A 15 -8.93 -17.80 -25.15
CA ALA A 15 -8.76 -17.50 -23.73
C ALA A 15 -7.28 -17.41 -23.34
N SER A 16 -6.44 -18.36 -23.83
CA SER A 16 -5.01 -18.34 -23.59
C SER A 16 -4.31 -17.12 -24.21
N ARG A 17 -4.71 -16.68 -25.40
CA ARG A 17 -4.20 -15.47 -26.04
C ARG A 17 -4.57 -14.21 -25.24
N LEU A 18 -5.82 -14.09 -24.82
CA LEU A 18 -6.29 -12.97 -23.98
C LEU A 18 -5.54 -12.92 -22.64
N ALA A 19 -5.37 -14.05 -21.98
CA ALA A 19 -4.62 -14.14 -20.72
C ALA A 19 -3.13 -13.75 -20.88
N ARG A 20 -2.50 -14.09 -22.00
CA ARG A 20 -1.13 -13.66 -22.32
C ARG A 20 -1.06 -12.15 -22.59
N GLN A 21 -2.03 -11.61 -23.31
CA GLN A 21 -2.11 -10.18 -23.61
C GLN A 21 -2.32 -9.37 -22.33
N GLN A 22 -3.20 -9.81 -21.44
CA GLN A 22 -3.42 -9.17 -20.13
C GLN A 22 -2.16 -9.18 -19.28
N ARG A 23 -1.50 -10.34 -19.12
CA ARG A 23 -0.22 -10.43 -18.36
C ARG A 23 0.85 -9.52 -18.94
N ARG A 24 0.97 -9.42 -20.27
CA ARG A 24 1.93 -8.52 -20.90
C ARG A 24 1.58 -7.06 -20.63
N ARG A 25 0.30 -6.71 -20.65
CA ARG A 25 -0.18 -5.35 -20.34
C ARG A 25 0.10 -4.97 -18.88
N GLU A 26 -0.20 -5.88 -17.95
CA GLU A 26 0.07 -5.70 -16.51
C GLU A 26 1.56 -5.50 -16.25
N ARG A 27 2.41 -6.36 -16.81
CA ARG A 27 3.86 -6.23 -16.69
C ARG A 27 4.38 -4.89 -17.24
N SER A 28 3.92 -4.47 -18.41
CA SER A 28 4.32 -3.17 -18.97
C SER A 28 3.83 -2.01 -18.10
N ARG A 29 2.66 -2.15 -17.47
CA ARG A 29 2.13 -1.15 -16.54
C ARG A 29 3.01 -1.06 -15.27
N GLU A 30 3.46 -2.18 -14.73
CA GLU A 30 4.38 -2.25 -13.59
C GLU A 30 5.75 -1.60 -13.93
N GLU A 31 6.31 -1.92 -15.10
CA GLU A 31 7.57 -1.33 -15.59
C GLU A 31 7.47 0.21 -15.70
N ILE A 32 6.31 0.72 -16.14
CA ILE A 32 6.04 2.17 -16.18
C ILE A 32 5.94 2.77 -14.78
N LEU A 33 5.27 2.10 -13.84
CA LEU A 33 5.17 2.56 -12.45
C LEU A 33 6.54 2.59 -11.76
N ASP A 34 7.40 1.61 -12.01
CA ASP A 34 8.78 1.60 -11.50
C ASP A 34 9.61 2.75 -12.06
N ALA A 35 9.49 3.03 -13.36
CA ALA A 35 10.13 4.18 -13.99
C ALA A 35 9.59 5.50 -13.41
N ALA A 36 8.28 5.60 -13.20
CA ALA A 36 7.65 6.77 -12.58
C ALA A 36 8.15 7.00 -11.16
N ARG A 37 8.30 5.93 -10.36
CA ARG A 37 8.87 5.98 -9.01
C ARG A 37 10.29 6.55 -9.04
N LYS A 38 11.17 6.07 -9.91
CA LYS A 38 12.53 6.56 -10.05
C LYS A 38 12.59 8.04 -10.43
N VAL A 39 11.78 8.46 -11.41
CA VAL A 39 11.70 9.86 -11.82
C VAL A 39 11.18 10.74 -10.69
N LEU A 40 10.14 10.29 -9.99
CA LEU A 40 9.55 11.01 -8.86
C LEU A 40 10.56 11.24 -7.72
N LEU A 41 11.30 10.19 -7.35
CA LEU A 41 12.30 10.26 -6.29
C LEU A 41 13.49 11.17 -6.66
N LYS A 42 13.84 11.20 -7.94
CA LYS A 42 14.97 12.01 -8.43
C LYS A 42 14.63 13.49 -8.56
N SER A 43 13.43 13.82 -9.04
CA SER A 43 13.07 15.18 -9.45
C SER A 43 11.94 15.80 -8.64
N GLY A 44 11.26 15.02 -7.82
CA GLY A 44 10.05 15.42 -7.10
C GLY A 44 8.81 15.50 -8.00
N VAL A 45 7.64 15.62 -7.35
CA VAL A 45 6.34 15.64 -8.04
C VAL A 45 6.20 16.81 -9.01
N ALA A 46 6.64 17.99 -8.60
CA ALA A 46 6.47 19.20 -9.40
C ALA A 46 7.22 19.12 -10.74
N ALA A 47 8.46 18.62 -10.72
CA ALA A 47 9.32 18.51 -11.90
C ALA A 47 9.11 17.21 -12.71
N MET A 48 8.37 16.23 -12.20
CA MET A 48 8.05 15.01 -12.93
C MET A 48 7.18 15.30 -14.14
N THR A 49 7.59 14.81 -15.32
CA THR A 49 6.81 14.87 -16.56
C THR A 49 6.57 13.47 -17.12
N LEU A 50 5.51 13.31 -17.92
CA LEU A 50 5.24 12.04 -18.60
C LEU A 50 6.32 11.68 -19.62
N GLU A 51 6.96 12.69 -20.23
CA GLU A 51 8.11 12.50 -21.13
C GLU A 51 9.31 11.90 -20.42
N ALA A 52 9.63 12.40 -19.21
CA ALA A 52 10.73 11.86 -18.40
C ALA A 52 10.45 10.40 -18.00
N VAL A 53 9.21 10.09 -17.64
CA VAL A 53 8.80 8.72 -17.32
C VAL A 53 8.85 7.80 -18.54
N ALA A 54 8.37 8.25 -19.70
CA ALA A 54 8.43 7.47 -20.93
C ALA A 54 9.90 7.16 -21.33
N SER A 55 10.78 8.15 -21.19
CA SER A 55 12.23 7.98 -21.43
C SER A 55 12.86 6.98 -20.45
N GLU A 56 12.54 7.09 -19.16
CA GLU A 56 13.05 6.15 -18.14
C GLU A 56 12.53 4.72 -18.34
N ALA A 57 11.26 4.57 -18.78
CA ALA A 57 10.65 3.29 -19.08
C ALA A 57 11.07 2.70 -20.44
N GLY A 58 11.82 3.45 -21.26
CA GLY A 58 12.24 3.02 -22.60
C GLY A 58 11.09 2.86 -23.60
N ILE A 59 10.01 3.63 -23.45
CA ILE A 59 8.83 3.59 -24.32
C ILE A 59 8.57 4.95 -24.97
N SER A 60 7.75 4.95 -26.04
CA SER A 60 7.31 6.21 -26.64
C SER A 60 6.29 6.94 -25.75
N LYS A 61 6.21 8.27 -25.88
CA LYS A 61 5.19 9.09 -25.21
C LYS A 61 3.79 8.59 -25.52
N THR A 62 3.49 8.23 -26.76
CA THR A 62 2.20 7.65 -27.18
C THR A 62 1.95 6.31 -26.46
N GLY A 63 2.98 5.48 -26.31
CA GLY A 63 2.89 4.24 -25.55
C GLY A 63 2.55 4.48 -24.08
N LEU A 64 3.10 5.52 -23.46
CA LEU A 64 2.77 5.89 -22.08
C LEU A 64 1.31 6.33 -21.96
N TYR A 65 0.82 7.19 -22.86
CA TYR A 65 -0.58 7.66 -22.85
C TYR A 65 -1.61 6.53 -23.04
N TYR A 66 -1.22 5.42 -23.65
CA TYR A 66 -2.07 4.23 -23.73
C TYR A 66 -2.34 3.62 -22.33
N TYR A 67 -1.40 3.73 -21.40
CA TYR A 67 -1.54 3.20 -20.02
C TYR A 67 -2.06 4.24 -19.03
N PHE A 68 -1.62 5.50 -19.16
CA PHE A 68 -1.92 6.57 -18.21
C PHE A 68 -2.29 7.86 -18.96
N SER A 69 -3.54 8.30 -18.79
CA SER A 69 -4.09 9.45 -19.52
C SER A 69 -3.50 10.80 -19.07
N SER A 70 -2.95 10.86 -17.88
CA SER A 70 -2.39 12.09 -17.29
C SER A 70 -1.30 11.78 -16.26
N LYS A 71 -0.54 12.81 -15.87
CA LYS A 71 0.41 12.75 -14.76
C LYS A 71 -0.32 12.38 -13.46
N ASP A 72 -1.46 12.97 -13.19
CA ASP A 72 -2.23 12.72 -11.97
C ASP A 72 -2.73 11.27 -11.90
N ALA A 73 -3.18 10.73 -13.04
CA ALA A 73 -3.56 9.31 -13.14
C ALA A 73 -2.36 8.39 -12.85
N LEU A 74 -1.19 8.69 -13.40
CA LEU A 74 0.03 7.92 -13.17
C LEU A 74 0.47 7.98 -11.70
N VAL A 75 0.49 9.17 -11.12
CA VAL A 75 0.87 9.39 -9.71
C VAL A 75 -0.12 8.70 -8.77
N PHE A 76 -1.43 8.81 -9.06
CA PHE A 76 -2.43 8.10 -8.29
C PHE A 76 -2.19 6.58 -8.28
N GLU A 77 -1.96 5.98 -9.45
CA GLU A 77 -1.73 4.54 -9.53
C GLU A 77 -0.44 4.10 -8.82
N LEU A 78 0.59 4.93 -8.84
CA LEU A 78 1.83 4.68 -8.12
C LEU A 78 1.59 4.67 -6.59
N VAL A 79 0.86 5.65 -6.07
CA VAL A 79 0.49 5.70 -4.64
C VAL A 79 -0.46 4.54 -4.29
N PHE A 80 -1.47 4.32 -5.11
CA PHE A 80 -2.47 3.27 -4.91
C PHE A 80 -1.85 1.88 -4.82
N SER A 81 -0.94 1.53 -5.75
CA SER A 81 -0.26 0.23 -5.75
C SER A 81 0.58 0.00 -4.48
N THR A 82 1.21 1.06 -3.97
CA THR A 82 1.99 1.00 -2.72
C THR A 82 1.06 0.78 -1.51
N LEU A 83 -0.06 1.50 -1.43
CA LEU A 83 -1.05 1.34 -0.36
C LEU A 83 -1.74 -0.03 -0.42
N GLU A 84 -2.07 -0.51 -1.61
CA GLU A 84 -2.73 -1.80 -1.83
C GLU A 84 -1.85 -2.96 -1.37
N GLY A 85 -0.57 -2.98 -1.78
CA GLY A 85 0.40 -4.01 -1.36
C GLY A 85 0.56 -4.06 0.16
N HIS A 86 0.65 -2.90 0.82
CA HIS A 86 0.68 -2.80 2.27
C HIS A 86 -0.61 -3.34 2.92
N ALA A 87 -1.79 -2.91 2.44
CA ALA A 87 -3.07 -3.36 3.00
C ALA A 87 -3.25 -4.88 2.88
N GLN A 88 -2.82 -5.49 1.77
CA GLN A 88 -2.82 -6.94 1.57
C GLN A 88 -1.89 -7.67 2.54
N ALA A 89 -0.69 -7.15 2.78
CA ALA A 89 0.26 -7.72 3.75
C ALA A 89 -0.34 -7.71 5.17
N VAL A 90 -0.87 -6.57 5.61
CA VAL A 90 -1.53 -6.45 6.92
C VAL A 90 -2.73 -7.39 7.03
N GLN A 91 -3.62 -7.43 6.03
CA GLN A 91 -4.79 -8.31 6.02
C GLN A 91 -4.38 -9.77 6.16
N SER A 92 -3.35 -10.20 5.42
CA SER A 92 -2.85 -11.59 5.47
C SER A 92 -2.28 -11.95 6.84
N ALA A 93 -1.51 -11.04 7.46
CA ALA A 93 -0.93 -11.27 8.78
C ALA A 93 -2.00 -11.26 9.89
N VAL A 94 -2.97 -10.35 9.82
CA VAL A 94 -4.10 -10.32 10.77
C VAL A 94 -4.98 -11.56 10.67
N ALA A 95 -5.15 -12.13 9.47
CA ALA A 95 -5.93 -13.34 9.27
C ALA A 95 -5.36 -14.57 10.00
N THR A 96 -4.06 -14.59 10.30
CA THR A 96 -3.39 -15.66 11.07
C THR A 96 -3.32 -15.40 12.57
N ALA A 97 -3.78 -14.23 13.04
CA ALA A 97 -3.74 -13.87 14.44
C ALA A 97 -4.82 -14.61 15.25
N GLU A 98 -4.43 -15.12 16.42
CA GLU A 98 -5.32 -15.87 17.32
C GLU A 98 -5.97 -14.97 18.38
N SER A 99 -5.47 -13.74 18.56
CA SER A 99 -5.97 -12.79 19.55
C SER A 99 -5.96 -11.36 19.02
N GLY A 100 -6.78 -10.48 19.65
CA GLY A 100 -6.79 -9.05 19.33
C GLY A 100 -5.42 -8.39 19.52
N GLY A 101 -4.67 -8.76 20.57
CA GLY A 101 -3.30 -8.25 20.78
C GLY A 101 -2.34 -8.65 19.67
N GLN A 102 -2.38 -9.91 19.24
CA GLN A 102 -1.60 -10.38 18.08
C GLN A 102 -1.99 -9.66 16.79
N ALA A 103 -3.29 -9.43 16.55
CA ALA A 103 -3.78 -8.72 15.39
C ALA A 103 -3.31 -7.25 15.38
N LEU A 104 -3.32 -6.57 16.52
CA LEU A 104 -2.80 -5.20 16.66
C LEU A 104 -1.28 -5.16 16.45
N GLY A 105 -0.55 -6.12 17.02
CA GLY A 105 0.88 -6.30 16.77
C GLY A 105 1.20 -6.56 15.30
N ALA A 106 0.38 -7.34 14.61
CA ALA A 106 0.51 -7.59 13.17
C ALA A 106 0.34 -6.31 12.35
N ILE A 107 -0.63 -5.45 12.68
CA ILE A 107 -0.79 -4.14 12.04
C ILE A 107 0.50 -3.31 12.17
N VAL A 108 1.08 -3.22 13.37
CA VAL A 108 2.32 -2.48 13.60
C VAL A 108 3.47 -3.09 12.80
N ARG A 109 3.69 -4.40 12.96
CA ARG A 109 4.79 -5.13 12.34
C ARG A 109 4.78 -5.03 10.81
N GLU A 110 3.64 -5.33 10.19
CA GLU A 110 3.54 -5.32 8.73
C GLU A 110 3.63 -3.92 8.15
N THR A 111 3.11 -2.90 8.85
CA THR A 111 3.28 -1.52 8.43
C THR A 111 4.74 -1.08 8.49
N VAL A 112 5.46 -1.40 9.55
CA VAL A 112 6.89 -1.07 9.66
C VAL A 112 7.70 -1.87 8.64
N ASN A 113 7.48 -3.17 8.51
CA ASN A 113 8.21 -4.02 7.58
C ASN A 113 8.00 -3.62 6.11
N ALA A 114 6.81 -3.14 5.75
CA ALA A 114 6.51 -2.69 4.40
C ALA A 114 7.30 -1.44 4.00
N TYR A 115 7.54 -0.54 4.96
CA TYR A 115 8.08 0.79 4.64
C TYR A 115 9.46 1.08 5.20
N ALA A 116 9.89 0.48 6.32
CA ALA A 116 11.19 0.78 6.91
C ALA A 116 12.38 0.48 5.96
N PRO A 117 12.38 -0.62 5.18
CA PRO A 117 13.42 -0.86 4.18
C PRO A 117 13.35 0.05 2.95
N LYS A 118 12.19 0.71 2.75
CA LYS A 118 11.88 1.53 1.57
C LYS A 118 11.20 2.83 2.00
N MET A 119 11.91 3.67 2.75
CA MET A 119 11.38 4.94 3.27
C MET A 119 10.82 5.87 2.19
N ASP A 120 11.28 5.73 0.95
CA ASP A 120 10.72 6.47 -0.18
C ASP A 120 9.29 6.04 -0.52
N ASP A 121 8.96 4.76 -0.36
CA ASP A 121 7.58 4.28 -0.50
C ASP A 121 6.68 4.82 0.63
N PHE A 122 7.20 4.95 1.84
CA PHE A 122 6.51 5.62 2.94
C PHE A 122 6.25 7.11 2.65
N ARG A 123 7.27 7.82 2.20
CA ARG A 123 7.13 9.23 1.80
C ARG A 123 6.10 9.39 0.68
N LEU A 124 6.14 8.50 -0.31
CA LEU A 124 5.19 8.50 -1.41
C LEU A 124 3.75 8.25 -0.91
N ALA A 125 3.53 7.24 -0.07
CA ALA A 125 2.19 6.85 0.35
C ALA A 125 1.55 7.84 1.33
N PHE A 126 2.32 8.38 2.29
CA PHE A 126 1.78 9.15 3.41
C PHE A 126 2.12 10.64 3.40
N MET A 127 3.31 11.01 2.93
CA MET A 127 3.70 12.41 2.89
C MET A 127 3.30 13.10 1.58
N PHE A 128 3.08 12.30 0.52
CA PHE A 128 2.65 12.82 -0.77
C PHE A 128 1.36 13.63 -0.67
N GLY A 129 0.36 13.16 0.08
CA GLY A 129 -0.92 13.87 0.28
C GLY A 129 -0.77 15.27 0.88
N GLN A 130 0.27 15.50 1.69
CA GLN A 130 0.56 16.81 2.28
C GLN A 130 1.21 17.78 1.26
N VAL A 131 1.94 17.25 0.30
CA VAL A 131 2.69 18.02 -0.71
C VAL A 131 1.93 18.09 -2.05
N ALA A 132 1.09 17.10 -2.34
CA ALA A 132 0.39 16.97 -3.62
C ALA A 132 -0.52 18.16 -3.92
N GLY A 133 -1.22 18.70 -2.91
CA GLY A 133 -2.06 19.88 -3.05
C GLY A 133 -1.27 21.13 -3.50
N SER A 134 -0.07 21.32 -2.95
CA SER A 134 0.83 22.42 -3.35
C SER A 134 1.50 22.17 -4.71
N ALA A 135 1.59 20.91 -5.14
CA ALA A 135 2.11 20.50 -6.46
C ALA A 135 1.02 20.43 -7.55
N GLY A 136 -0.22 20.82 -7.24
CA GLY A 136 -1.33 20.85 -8.19
C GLY A 136 -1.93 19.48 -8.54
N VAL A 137 -1.60 18.41 -7.80
CA VAL A 137 -2.18 17.07 -7.99
C VAL A 137 -3.49 16.97 -7.21
N GLN A 138 -4.58 16.68 -7.90
CA GLN A 138 -5.91 16.48 -7.31
C GLN A 138 -6.45 15.11 -7.68
N TRP A 139 -6.95 14.39 -6.70
CA TRP A 139 -7.60 13.10 -6.93
C TRP A 139 -9.11 13.26 -7.05
N SER A 140 -9.67 12.49 -7.96
CA SER A 140 -11.12 12.48 -8.17
C SER A 140 -11.85 11.72 -7.06
N PRO A 141 -13.17 11.94 -6.89
CA PRO A 141 -13.98 11.14 -5.97
C PRO A 141 -13.91 9.62 -6.25
N GLU A 142 -13.78 9.23 -7.52
CA GLU A 142 -13.64 7.83 -7.95
C GLU A 142 -12.29 7.26 -7.50
N GLN A 143 -11.21 8.05 -7.56
CA GLN A 143 -9.89 7.65 -7.04
C GLN A 143 -9.92 7.47 -5.53
N PHE A 144 -10.54 8.38 -4.78
CA PHE A 144 -10.75 8.21 -3.33
C PHE A 144 -11.61 6.99 -3.01
N ALA A 145 -12.63 6.69 -3.82
CA ALA A 145 -13.46 5.50 -3.63
C ALA A 145 -12.65 4.19 -3.75
N ARG A 146 -11.56 4.16 -4.53
CA ARG A 146 -10.65 3.00 -4.62
C ARG A 146 -9.77 2.83 -3.38
N ILE A 147 -9.38 3.92 -2.71
CA ILE A 147 -8.56 3.86 -1.49
C ILE A 147 -9.39 3.39 -0.29
N ARG A 148 -10.66 3.75 -0.23
CA ARG A 148 -11.52 3.47 0.93
C ARG A 148 -11.57 1.98 1.35
N PRO A 149 -11.67 0.99 0.45
CA PRO A 149 -11.63 -0.43 0.81
C PRO A 149 -10.30 -0.86 1.46
N LEU A 150 -9.18 -0.21 1.16
CA LEU A 150 -7.87 -0.54 1.73
C LEU A 150 -7.86 -0.34 3.25
N ASN A 151 -8.56 0.69 3.74
CA ASN A 151 -8.72 0.92 5.18
C ASN A 151 -9.47 -0.25 5.85
N ALA A 152 -10.50 -0.79 5.20
CA ALA A 152 -11.22 -1.96 5.72
C ALA A 152 -10.30 -3.20 5.76
N MET A 153 -9.44 -3.40 4.77
CA MET A 153 -8.47 -4.50 4.76
C MET A 153 -7.50 -4.41 5.95
N ILE A 154 -7.06 -3.21 6.31
CA ILE A 154 -6.13 -3.00 7.43
C ILE A 154 -6.82 -3.23 8.78
N PHE A 155 -8.05 -2.76 8.96
CA PHE A 155 -8.64 -2.63 10.30
C PHE A 155 -9.69 -3.68 10.65
N SER A 156 -10.48 -4.20 9.68
CA SER A 156 -11.66 -5.01 9.98
C SER A 156 -11.36 -6.33 10.69
N GLY A 157 -10.29 -7.02 10.30
CA GLY A 157 -9.91 -8.29 10.91
C GLY A 157 -9.52 -8.15 12.38
N ALA A 158 -8.69 -7.16 12.71
CA ALA A 158 -8.30 -6.87 14.08
C ALA A 158 -9.50 -6.43 14.93
N THR A 159 -10.34 -5.54 14.39
CA THR A 159 -11.59 -5.09 15.05
C THR A 159 -12.46 -6.28 15.43
N ALA A 160 -12.72 -7.19 14.50
CA ALA A 160 -13.55 -8.37 14.74
C ALA A 160 -12.97 -9.33 15.80
N LEU A 161 -11.64 -9.50 15.84
CA LEU A 161 -10.97 -10.32 16.86
C LEU A 161 -11.06 -9.71 18.26
N ILE A 162 -10.96 -8.38 18.36
CA ILE A 162 -11.09 -7.65 19.61
C ILE A 162 -12.53 -7.72 20.11
N GLU A 163 -13.52 -7.46 19.25
CA GLU A 163 -14.94 -7.51 19.59
C GLU A 163 -15.40 -8.85 20.18
N LYS A 164 -14.90 -9.96 19.63
CA LYS A 164 -15.23 -11.32 20.12
C LYS A 164 -14.81 -11.57 21.57
N ARG A 165 -13.84 -10.85 22.10
CA ARG A 165 -13.26 -11.06 23.44
C ARG A 165 -13.58 -9.92 24.41
N GLN A 166 -14.03 -8.78 23.94
CA GLN A 166 -14.41 -7.66 24.82
C GLN A 166 -15.79 -7.88 25.43
N THR A 167 -15.81 -8.28 26.69
CA THR A 167 -17.01 -8.31 27.52
C THR A 167 -16.90 -7.24 28.59
N GLY A 168 -17.73 -6.21 28.57
CA GLY A 168 -17.82 -5.18 29.63
C GLY A 168 -17.80 -3.74 29.14
N SER A 169 -18.41 -2.86 29.94
CA SER A 169 -18.47 -1.41 29.74
C SER A 169 -17.14 -0.75 30.14
N GLY A 170 -16.70 0.27 29.40
CA GLY A 170 -15.51 1.08 29.75
C GLY A 170 -14.22 0.73 29.02
N LYS A 171 -14.25 -0.18 28.06
CA LYS A 171 -13.10 -0.52 27.20
C LYS A 171 -13.01 0.41 25.99
N ILE A 172 -11.79 0.58 25.47
CA ILE A 172 -11.53 1.36 24.25
C ILE A 172 -12.23 0.66 23.07
N GLU A 173 -12.87 1.44 22.21
CA GLU A 173 -13.54 0.94 21.01
C GLU A 173 -12.54 0.11 20.15
N PRO A 174 -12.90 -1.11 19.70
CA PRO A 174 -12.01 -1.99 18.94
C PRO A 174 -11.41 -1.35 17.69
N LYS A 175 -12.22 -0.60 16.96
CA LYS A 175 -11.77 0.12 15.76
C LYS A 175 -10.76 1.22 16.10
N LEU A 176 -10.95 1.92 17.22
CA LEU A 176 -10.00 2.92 17.70
C LEU A 176 -8.68 2.27 18.10
N LEU A 177 -8.67 1.11 18.75
CA LEU A 177 -7.45 0.36 19.06
C LEU A 177 -6.68 -0.04 17.81
N ALA A 178 -7.36 -0.57 16.78
CA ALA A 178 -6.74 -0.91 15.53
C ALA A 178 -6.14 0.33 14.83
N PHE A 179 -6.84 1.47 14.89
CA PHE A 179 -6.34 2.73 14.35
C PHE A 179 -5.14 3.27 15.14
N LEU A 180 -5.15 3.16 16.48
CA LEU A 180 -4.00 3.57 17.32
C LEU A 180 -2.76 2.70 17.04
N ALA A 181 -2.93 1.39 16.82
CA ALA A 181 -1.84 0.51 16.41
C ALA A 181 -1.23 0.96 15.08
N TYR A 182 -2.07 1.29 14.12
CA TYR A 182 -1.61 1.83 12.83
C TYR A 182 -0.90 3.17 12.97
N LEU A 183 -1.45 4.11 13.75
CA LEU A 183 -0.81 5.40 14.02
C LEU A 183 0.54 5.25 14.72
N SER A 184 0.70 4.25 15.61
CA SER A 184 1.98 3.96 16.26
C SER A 184 3.06 3.58 15.23
N ALA A 185 2.71 2.75 14.25
CA ALA A 185 3.62 2.37 13.17
C ALA A 185 3.99 3.57 12.28
N LEU A 186 3.00 4.40 11.92
CA LEU A 186 3.26 5.61 11.14
C LEU A 186 4.12 6.61 11.90
N GLY A 187 3.89 6.77 13.21
CA GLY A 187 4.70 7.61 14.09
C GLY A 187 6.16 7.15 14.13
N LEU A 188 6.38 5.84 14.28
CA LEU A 188 7.71 5.24 14.25
C LEU A 188 8.42 5.50 12.92
N LEU A 189 7.76 5.24 11.79
CA LEU A 189 8.32 5.48 10.45
C LEU A 189 8.61 6.96 10.20
N THR A 190 7.76 7.86 10.70
CA THR A 190 7.98 9.30 10.59
C THR A 190 9.24 9.71 11.37
N MET A 191 9.37 9.26 12.63
CA MET A 191 10.56 9.51 13.45
C MET A 191 11.82 8.95 12.81
N LYS A 192 11.77 7.69 12.34
CA LYS A 192 12.88 7.05 11.62
C LYS A 192 13.33 7.89 10.43
N GLY A 193 12.40 8.33 9.57
CA GLY A 193 12.75 9.18 8.43
C GLY A 193 13.35 10.53 8.81
N MET A 194 12.98 11.09 9.96
CA MET A 194 13.55 12.34 10.46
C MET A 194 14.98 12.15 10.99
N VAL A 195 15.22 11.12 11.80
CA VAL A 195 16.54 10.90 12.42
C VAL A 195 17.55 10.38 11.39
N GLU A 196 17.15 9.55 10.45
CA GLU A 196 18.01 9.11 9.34
C GLU A 196 18.46 10.29 8.49
N ALA A 197 17.57 11.25 8.20
CA ALA A 197 17.91 12.45 7.45
C ALA A 197 18.92 13.35 8.16
N GLN A 198 19.01 13.25 9.51
CA GLN A 198 19.94 14.00 10.36
C GLN A 198 21.22 13.21 10.68
N GLY A 199 21.28 11.94 10.22
CA GLY A 199 22.41 11.05 10.57
C GLY A 199 22.42 10.58 12.03
N ASP A 200 21.29 10.73 12.74
CA ASP A 200 21.14 10.32 14.13
C ASP A 200 20.29 9.03 14.19
N PRO A 201 20.87 7.87 14.51
CA PRO A 201 20.15 6.62 14.55
C PRO A 201 19.17 6.61 15.74
N LEU A 202 18.01 5.95 15.57
CA LEU A 202 17.10 5.67 16.68
C LEU A 202 17.81 4.87 17.78
N ILE A 203 17.49 5.18 19.04
CA ILE A 203 18.07 4.51 20.23
C ILE A 203 17.72 3.00 20.24
N TYR A 204 16.55 2.64 19.69
CA TYR A 204 16.06 1.26 19.66
C TYR A 204 15.91 0.78 18.21
N SER A 205 16.16 -0.53 17.98
CA SER A 205 15.89 -1.17 16.69
C SER A 205 14.39 -1.22 16.39
N ASP A 206 14.05 -1.30 15.10
CA ASP A 206 12.67 -1.45 14.64
C ASP A 206 11.97 -2.65 15.31
N GLU A 207 12.66 -3.79 15.42
CA GLU A 207 12.15 -5.01 16.07
C GLU A 207 11.79 -4.76 17.53
N ARG A 208 12.65 -4.09 18.28
CA ARG A 208 12.40 -3.79 19.69
C ARG A 208 11.22 -2.84 19.88
N LEU A 209 11.04 -1.88 18.99
CA LEU A 209 9.90 -0.96 19.01
C LEU A 209 8.60 -1.67 18.62
N ILE A 210 8.63 -2.53 17.59
CA ILE A 210 7.50 -3.37 17.18
C ILE A 210 7.07 -4.27 18.34
N ASP A 211 8.01 -4.94 19.00
CA ASP A 211 7.72 -5.83 20.13
C ASP A 211 7.16 -5.05 21.32
N GLY A 212 7.69 -3.87 21.63
CA GLY A 212 7.17 -2.98 22.66
C GLY A 212 5.71 -2.57 22.40
N PHE A 213 5.39 -2.16 21.20
CA PHE A 213 4.00 -1.86 20.81
C PHE A 213 3.10 -3.10 20.88
N THR A 214 3.59 -4.25 20.43
CA THR A 214 2.83 -5.52 20.48
C THR A 214 2.50 -5.90 21.91
N GLN A 215 3.46 -5.79 22.84
CA GLN A 215 3.24 -6.05 24.26
C GLN A 215 2.26 -5.06 24.88
N LEU A 216 2.39 -3.76 24.58
CA LEU A 216 1.49 -2.71 25.05
C LEU A 216 0.04 -3.00 24.63
N PHE A 217 -0.19 -3.28 23.35
CA PHE A 217 -1.53 -3.56 22.83
C PHE A 217 -2.09 -4.90 23.34
N SER A 218 -1.26 -5.90 23.60
CA SER A 218 -1.68 -7.15 24.21
C SER A 218 -2.15 -6.94 25.65
N ALA A 219 -1.42 -6.14 26.44
CA ALA A 219 -1.79 -5.80 27.81
C ALA A 219 -3.10 -5.00 27.88
N MET A 220 -3.36 -4.09 26.92
CA MET A 220 -4.59 -3.30 26.86
C MET A 220 -5.82 -4.12 26.51
N ASN A 221 -5.69 -5.23 25.77
CA ASN A 221 -6.81 -6.10 25.39
C ASN A 221 -7.24 -7.09 26.48
N GLY A 222 -6.52 -7.17 27.59
CA GLY A 222 -6.73 -8.16 28.64
C GLY A 222 -6.53 -9.57 28.12
N THR A 223 -5.48 -10.21 28.55
CA THR A 223 -5.21 -11.64 28.35
C THR A 223 -6.44 -12.51 28.38
#